data_9cead175dbb40291ad80aedced154280
#
_entry.id   9cead175dbb40291ad80aedced154280
#
_cell.length_a   1.000
_cell.length_b   1.000
_cell.length_c   1.000
_cell.angle_alpha   90.00
_cell.angle_beta   90.00
_cell.angle_gamma   90.00
#
_symmetry.space_group_name_H-M   'P 1'
#
loop_
_entity.id
_entity.type
_entity.pdbx_description
1 polymer ?
#
loop_
_entity_poly.entity_id
_entity_poly.type
_entity_poly.pdbx_seq_one_letter_code
_entity_poly.pdbx_strand_id
1 'polypeptide(L)' 'MCKEVRFREAERILLNNGFRKDKVKGSHHQYIKDGRRVVINLKLNRMVWQRLCKENGLED' A
#
# COMPACT_ATOMS: atom_id res chain seq x y z
N MET A 1 -5.81 -13.31 1.96
CA MET A 1 -4.86 -13.41 0.85
C MET A 1 -5.00 -12.22 -0.08
N CYS A 2 -3.90 -11.58 -0.45
CA CYS A 2 -3.96 -10.39 -1.28
C CYS A 2 -4.20 -10.75 -2.74
N LYS A 3 -5.22 -10.14 -3.31
CA LYS A 3 -5.55 -10.32 -4.72
C LYS A 3 -4.85 -9.26 -5.55
N GLU A 4 -4.94 -9.41 -6.86
CA GLU A 4 -4.51 -8.36 -7.77
C GLU A 4 -5.44 -7.16 -7.56
N VAL A 5 -4.87 -6.03 -7.18
CA VAL A 5 -5.66 -4.84 -6.90
C VAL A 5 -5.10 -3.64 -7.64
N ARG A 6 -5.97 -2.69 -7.90
CA ARG A 6 -5.58 -1.42 -8.48
C ARG A 6 -5.14 -0.47 -7.37
N PHE A 7 -4.49 0.62 -7.75
CA PHE A 7 -3.98 1.59 -6.80
C PHE A 7 -5.06 2.02 -5.79
N ARG A 8 -6.26 2.30 -6.25
CA ARG A 8 -7.34 2.74 -5.37
C ARG A 8 -7.66 1.74 -4.28
N GLU A 9 -7.72 0.47 -4.66
CA GLU A 9 -8.01 -0.59 -3.70
C GLU A 9 -6.86 -0.76 -2.73
N ALA A 10 -5.62 -0.67 -3.24
CA ALA A 10 -4.45 -0.77 -2.39
C ALA A 10 -4.43 0.34 -1.36
N GLU A 11 -4.73 1.57 -1.78
CA GLU A 11 -4.80 2.70 -0.87
C GLU A 11 -5.85 2.47 0.20
N ARG A 12 -7.03 2.01 -0.19
CA ARG A 12 -8.11 1.74 0.76
C ARG A 12 -7.69 0.69 1.77
N ILE A 13 -7.03 -0.36 1.31
CA ILE A 13 -6.56 -1.42 2.20
C ILE A 13 -5.53 -0.89 3.19
N LEU A 14 -4.60 -0.08 2.72
CA LEU A 14 -3.60 0.52 3.61
C LEU A 14 -4.28 1.38 4.66
N LEU A 15 -5.23 2.22 4.27
CA LEU A 15 -5.93 3.07 5.21
C LEU A 15 -6.73 2.25 6.22
N ASN A 16 -7.38 1.18 5.76
CA ASN A 16 -8.15 0.30 6.64
C ASN A 16 -7.25 -0.44 7.63
N ASN A 17 -5.98 -0.60 7.31
CA ASN A 17 -5.03 -1.27 8.18
C ASN A 17 -4.28 -0.29 9.09
N GLY A 18 -4.72 0.95 9.12
CA GLY A 18 -4.17 1.95 10.02
C GLY A 18 -3.06 2.80 9.45
N PHE A 19 -2.73 2.63 8.19
CA PHE A 19 -1.74 3.48 7.55
C PHE A 19 -2.34 4.84 7.22
N ARG A 20 -1.48 5.86 7.20
CA ARG A 20 -1.87 7.21 6.83
C ARG A 20 -1.06 7.66 5.63
N LYS A 21 -1.67 8.46 4.78
CA LYS A 21 -0.96 9.04 3.66
C LYS A 21 0.01 10.09 4.18
N ASP A 22 1.28 9.93 3.84
CA ASP A 22 2.31 10.86 4.28
C ASP A 22 2.66 11.85 3.19
N LYS A 23 3.22 11.36 2.08
CA LYS A 23 3.65 12.22 1.00
C LYS A 23 3.30 11.62 -0.35
N VAL A 24 3.15 12.50 -1.33
CA VAL A 24 2.99 12.09 -2.72
C VAL A 24 4.09 12.80 -3.52
N LYS A 25 4.90 12.01 -4.21
CA LYS A 25 5.94 12.56 -5.07
C LYS A 25 5.78 11.95 -6.45
N GLY A 26 5.24 12.73 -7.38
CA GLY A 26 4.93 12.23 -8.71
C GLY A 26 3.89 11.11 -8.62
N SER A 27 4.24 9.95 -9.12
CA SER A 27 3.36 8.78 -9.07
C SER A 27 3.61 7.90 -7.84
N HIS A 28 4.52 8.32 -6.95
CA HIS A 28 4.86 7.56 -5.75
C HIS A 28 4.09 8.09 -4.55
N HIS A 29 3.26 7.26 -3.96
CA HIS A 29 2.45 7.62 -2.79
C HIS A 29 3.01 6.90 -1.57
N GLN A 30 3.34 7.66 -0.52
CA GLN A 30 3.93 7.11 0.69
C GLN A 30 2.90 7.07 1.81
N TYR A 31 2.86 5.95 2.51
CA TYR A 31 1.97 5.76 3.65
C TYR A 31 2.79 5.33 4.85
N ILE A 32 2.39 5.78 6.03
CA ILE A 32 3.12 5.48 7.27
C ILE A 32 2.19 4.91 8.33
N LYS A 33 2.76 4.04 9.16
CA LYS A 33 2.07 3.49 10.31
C LYS A 33 3.11 3.02 11.32
N ASP A 34 3.09 3.58 12.53
CA ASP A 34 3.94 3.15 13.64
C ASP A 34 5.42 2.99 13.24
N GLY A 35 5.94 3.97 12.52
CA GLY A 35 7.32 3.94 12.07
C GLY A 35 7.57 3.13 10.82
N ARG A 36 6.56 2.47 10.29
CA ARG A 36 6.66 1.75 9.03
C ARG A 36 6.29 2.65 7.86
N ARG A 37 6.95 2.44 6.75
CA ARG A 37 6.67 3.20 5.54
C ARG A 37 6.40 2.25 4.38
N VAL A 38 5.32 2.51 3.68
CA VAL A 38 4.96 1.77 2.48
C VAL A 38 4.83 2.75 1.33
N VAL A 39 5.48 2.45 0.22
CA VAL A 39 5.39 3.29 -0.98
C VAL A 39 4.72 2.47 -2.08
N ILE A 40 3.66 3.03 -2.67
CA ILE A 40 3.01 2.40 -3.80
C ILE A 40 2.97 3.36 -4.97
N ASN A 41 3.09 2.80 -6.16
CA ASN A 41 3.10 3.57 -7.40
C ASN A 41 1.70 3.50 -8.03
N LEU A 42 1.32 4.52 -8.79
CA LEU A 42 0.05 4.51 -9.51
C LEU A 42 -0.07 3.31 -10.43
N LYS A 43 1.04 2.84 -10.98
CA LYS A 43 1.07 1.62 -11.77
C LYS A 43 1.45 0.45 -10.88
N LEU A 44 0.56 0.11 -9.98
CA LEU A 44 0.84 -0.92 -8.99
C LEU A 44 1.00 -2.29 -9.63
N ASN A 45 2.09 -2.96 -9.29
CA ASN A 45 2.38 -4.30 -9.78
C ASN A 45 1.84 -5.32 -8.77
N ARG A 46 1.17 -6.36 -9.28
CA ARG A 46 0.60 -7.40 -8.43
C ARG A 46 1.65 -8.05 -7.53
N MET A 47 2.82 -8.36 -8.06
CA MET A 47 3.87 -9.01 -7.27
C MET A 47 4.37 -8.10 -6.16
N VAL A 48 4.55 -6.82 -6.47
CA VAL A 48 4.97 -5.85 -5.47
C VAL A 48 3.91 -5.72 -4.38
N TRP A 49 2.64 -5.65 -4.78
CA TRP A 49 1.55 -5.54 -3.83
C TRP A 49 1.46 -6.77 -2.93
N GLN A 50 1.60 -7.97 -3.49
CA GLN A 50 1.57 -9.19 -2.70
C GLN A 50 2.69 -9.21 -1.67
N ARG A 51 3.88 -8.75 -2.05
CA ARG A 51 5.01 -8.66 -1.13
C ARG A 51 4.71 -7.69 0.00
N LEU A 52 4.17 -6.52 -0.34
CA LEU A 52 3.82 -5.52 0.66
C LEU A 52 2.79 -6.07 1.65
N CYS A 53 1.78 -6.76 1.15
CA CYS A 53 0.78 -7.37 2.02
C CYS A 53 1.41 -8.36 2.98
N LYS A 54 2.30 -9.20 2.47
CA LYS A 54 2.95 -10.22 3.28
C LYS A 54 3.87 -9.61 4.32
N GLU A 55 4.66 -8.61 3.92
CA GLU A 55 5.61 -7.97 4.83
C GLU A 55 4.95 -7.16 5.93
N ASN A 56 3.79 -6.59 5.63
CA ASN A 56 3.10 -5.71 6.56
C ASN A 56 1.85 -6.32 7.18
N GLY A 57 1.54 -7.57 6.84
CA GLY A 57 0.37 -8.24 7.38
C GLY A 57 -0.94 -7.55 7.02
N LEU A 58 -1.02 -7.02 5.81
CA LEU A 58 -2.22 -6.30 5.39
C LEU A 58 -3.38 -7.26 5.13
N GLU A 59 -4.57 -6.81 5.50
CA GLU A 59 -5.80 -7.56 5.29
C GLU A 59 -6.75 -6.75 4.41
N ASP A 60 -7.34 -7.43 3.41
CA ASP A 60 -8.33 -6.76 2.56
C ASP A 60 -9.73 -6.77 3.16
#